data_d869250893945c2f87b1a15b640bc322
#
_entry.id   d869250893945c2f87b1a15b640bc322
#
_cell.length_a   1.000
_cell.length_b   1.000
_cell.length_c   1.000
_cell.angle_alpha   90.00
_cell.angle_beta   90.00
_cell.angle_gamma   90.00
#
_symmetry.space_group_name_H-M   'P 1'
#
loop_
_entity.id
_entity.type
_entity.pdbx_description
1 polymer ?
#
loop_
_entity_poly.entity_id
_entity_poly.type
_entity_poly.pdbx_seq_one_letter_code
_entity_poly.pdbx_strand_id
1 'polypeptide(L)'
;MTKAVILSGGWGTRLRPLTCTIPKTLIPVVNKPVIERQILLLKAAGVKEIVLAVSVMDDVIKRHFGEGEKLGIRIYYTIEKYPRGTAGAIKLAEDYLKDDNFFMLNGDVILNYDLNKMLQFHEKNGGICTIASKTVDDPSRYGVLIVENNTDELIKFLEKEEYSPPNGKDVPMPINAGVYILEPEIFSFIEPKKKISMERHVFPKIVAEKKLYSYPISGIWKDIGKPYDLLQSNILLMNDLIANLGGNVKNLVDYSANIHPTTEIHPPCTIGENVVIHGDCKIGPNVVIGDNVLIENKVELSNCLIYNEVYISNNVKIENAIIADNCNIRENGIMKGNNENLVILSSFVEVLNDLKLIAPNTISLSVCHHEVVKEDMK
;
A
#
# COMPACT_ATOMS: atom_id res chain seq x y z
N MET A 1 -23.27 -10.91 -2.05
CA MET A 1 -21.90 -10.61 -2.56
C MET A 1 -20.90 -11.59 -1.98
N THR A 2 -20.15 -12.29 -2.84
CA THR A 2 -19.14 -13.29 -2.41
C THR A 2 -17.82 -13.16 -3.17
N LYS A 3 -17.72 -12.20 -4.09
CA LYS A 3 -16.61 -12.07 -5.04
C LYS A 3 -15.97 -10.68 -4.99
N ALA A 4 -14.70 -10.62 -5.36
CA ALA A 4 -13.99 -9.36 -5.53
C ALA A 4 -12.95 -9.44 -6.66
N VAL A 5 -12.53 -8.28 -7.17
CA VAL A 5 -11.37 -8.15 -8.03
C VAL A 5 -10.39 -7.13 -7.43
N ILE A 6 -9.10 -7.45 -7.42
CA ILE A 6 -8.05 -6.51 -7.02
C ILE A 6 -7.17 -6.22 -8.23
N LEU A 7 -7.02 -4.94 -8.56
CA LEU A 7 -6.22 -4.49 -9.69
C LEU A 7 -4.74 -4.37 -9.28
N SER A 8 -3.89 -5.22 -9.84
CA SER A 8 -2.45 -5.29 -9.57
C SER A 8 -1.62 -5.10 -10.85
N GLY A 9 -1.94 -4.06 -11.63
CA GLY A 9 -1.38 -3.85 -12.98
C GLY A 9 -0.27 -2.80 -13.11
N GLY A 10 0.10 -2.11 -12.04
CA GLY A 10 1.03 -0.98 -12.11
C GLY A 10 2.50 -1.34 -11.89
N TRP A 11 3.42 -0.75 -12.70
CA TRP A 11 4.88 -0.91 -12.54
C TRP A 11 5.46 -0.28 -11.27
N GLY A 12 4.73 0.58 -10.58
CA GLY A 12 5.21 1.24 -9.37
C GLY A 12 6.46 2.10 -9.57
N THR A 13 6.64 2.71 -10.75
CA THR A 13 7.88 3.42 -11.13
C THR A 13 8.32 4.50 -10.14
N ARG A 14 7.35 5.14 -9.45
CA ARG A 14 7.62 6.17 -8.44
C ARG A 14 8.18 5.62 -7.13
N LEU A 15 8.10 4.30 -6.92
CA LEU A 15 8.63 3.58 -5.76
C LEU A 15 9.98 2.92 -6.05
N ARG A 16 10.51 3.07 -7.26
CA ARG A 16 11.85 2.58 -7.55
C ARG A 16 12.87 3.21 -6.60
N PRO A 17 13.89 2.44 -6.15
CA PRO A 17 14.30 1.13 -6.66
C PRO A 17 13.57 -0.07 -6.03
N LEU A 18 12.71 0.10 -5.01
CA LEU A 18 12.02 -1.00 -4.31
C LEU A 18 11.25 -1.91 -5.28
N THR A 19 10.52 -1.32 -6.23
CA THR A 19 9.71 -2.05 -7.22
C THR A 19 10.50 -2.63 -8.39
N CYS A 20 11.81 -2.62 -8.34
CA CYS A 20 12.65 -3.32 -9.31
C CYS A 20 12.68 -4.84 -9.05
N THR A 21 12.50 -5.27 -7.80
CA THR A 21 12.59 -6.68 -7.37
C THR A 21 11.26 -7.29 -6.99
N ILE A 22 10.28 -6.48 -6.58
CA ILE A 22 8.93 -6.95 -6.19
C ILE A 22 7.83 -6.09 -6.83
N PRO A 23 6.67 -6.65 -7.17
CA PRO A 23 5.54 -5.86 -7.63
C PRO A 23 5.05 -4.91 -6.54
N LYS A 24 4.58 -3.72 -6.93
CA LYS A 24 4.11 -2.67 -6.01
C LYS A 24 3.13 -3.18 -4.95
N THR A 25 2.25 -4.07 -5.33
CA THR A 25 1.18 -4.62 -4.47
C THR A 25 1.68 -5.63 -3.44
N LEU A 26 2.89 -6.16 -3.63
CA LEU A 26 3.58 -7.01 -2.64
C LEU A 26 4.50 -6.23 -1.70
N ILE A 27 4.65 -4.91 -1.87
CA ILE A 27 5.39 -4.10 -0.91
C ILE A 27 4.76 -4.26 0.48
N PRO A 28 5.56 -4.61 1.52
CA PRO A 28 5.02 -4.78 2.85
C PRO A 28 4.72 -3.44 3.53
N VAL A 29 3.59 -3.41 4.24
CA VAL A 29 3.23 -2.35 5.18
C VAL A 29 2.93 -2.99 6.52
N VAL A 30 3.69 -2.64 7.56
CA VAL A 30 3.66 -3.32 8.88
C VAL A 30 3.78 -4.84 8.69
N ASN A 31 4.84 -5.26 8.00
CA ASN A 31 5.25 -6.64 7.72
C ASN A 31 4.25 -7.53 6.92
N LYS A 32 3.24 -6.94 6.29
CA LYS A 32 2.34 -7.68 5.38
C LYS A 32 2.19 -6.99 4.04
N PRO A 33 2.22 -7.71 2.92
CA PRO A 33 1.93 -7.16 1.60
C PRO A 33 0.61 -6.38 1.57
N VAL A 34 0.59 -5.25 0.85
CA VAL A 34 -0.63 -4.43 0.72
C VAL A 34 -1.81 -5.26 0.25
N ILE A 35 -1.61 -6.04 -0.81
CA ILE A 35 -2.67 -6.88 -1.38
C ILE A 35 -3.14 -7.98 -0.40
N GLU A 36 -2.26 -8.53 0.45
CA GLU A 36 -2.66 -9.49 1.49
C GLU A 36 -3.59 -8.83 2.50
N ARG A 37 -3.31 -7.59 2.92
CA ARG A 37 -4.19 -6.82 3.81
C ARG A 37 -5.56 -6.61 3.19
N GLN A 38 -5.61 -6.28 1.90
CA GLN A 38 -6.88 -6.13 1.17
C GLN A 38 -7.65 -7.46 1.07
N ILE A 39 -6.96 -8.57 0.81
CA ILE A 39 -7.56 -9.91 0.80
C ILE A 39 -8.17 -10.24 2.17
N LEU A 40 -7.45 -9.99 3.26
CA LEU A 40 -7.95 -10.23 4.62
C LEU A 40 -9.14 -9.35 4.96
N LEU A 41 -9.14 -8.09 4.55
CA LEU A 41 -10.27 -7.17 4.72
C LEU A 41 -11.51 -7.64 3.95
N LEU A 42 -11.35 -8.05 2.70
CA LEU A 42 -12.42 -8.63 1.88
C LEU A 42 -12.96 -9.92 2.47
N LYS A 43 -12.07 -10.80 2.96
CA LYS A 43 -12.47 -12.03 3.65
C LYS A 43 -13.30 -11.72 4.90
N ALA A 44 -12.91 -10.73 5.70
CA ALA A 44 -13.68 -10.28 6.87
C ALA A 44 -15.07 -9.74 6.48
N ALA A 45 -15.22 -9.19 5.27
CA ALA A 45 -16.51 -8.78 4.72
C ALA A 45 -17.32 -9.92 4.08
N GLY A 46 -16.86 -11.18 4.20
CA GLY A 46 -17.57 -12.36 3.71
C GLY A 46 -17.26 -12.76 2.25
N VAL A 47 -16.30 -12.10 1.60
CA VAL A 47 -15.83 -12.48 0.26
C VAL A 47 -15.14 -13.85 0.33
N LYS A 48 -15.48 -14.75 -0.60
CA LYS A 48 -14.96 -16.13 -0.69
C LYS A 48 -14.04 -16.36 -1.88
N GLU A 49 -14.19 -15.56 -2.92
CA GLU A 49 -13.45 -15.69 -4.16
C GLU A 49 -12.92 -14.33 -4.61
N ILE A 50 -11.64 -14.28 -4.94
CA ILE A 50 -10.97 -13.05 -5.39
C ILE A 50 -10.31 -13.31 -6.74
N VAL A 51 -10.49 -12.38 -7.67
CA VAL A 51 -9.72 -12.33 -8.91
C VAL A 51 -8.60 -11.32 -8.76
N LEU A 52 -7.36 -11.74 -8.90
CA LEU A 52 -6.21 -10.84 -9.00
C LEU A 52 -5.98 -10.51 -10.49
N ALA A 53 -6.27 -9.27 -10.88
CA ALA A 53 -6.00 -8.77 -12.22
C ALA A 53 -4.57 -8.25 -12.28
N VAL A 54 -3.67 -9.03 -12.89
CA VAL A 54 -2.23 -8.84 -12.85
C VAL A 54 -1.68 -8.50 -14.23
N SER A 55 -0.69 -7.62 -14.33
CA SER A 55 0.00 -7.31 -15.58
C SER A 55 1.53 -7.35 -15.49
N VAL A 56 2.07 -7.25 -14.29
CA VAL A 56 3.52 -7.15 -14.04
C VAL A 56 3.92 -8.15 -12.99
N MET A 57 5.01 -8.89 -13.23
CA MET A 57 5.56 -9.88 -12.29
C MET A 57 4.48 -10.86 -11.78
N ASP A 58 3.62 -11.33 -12.66
CA ASP A 58 2.50 -12.22 -12.30
C ASP A 58 2.97 -13.54 -11.68
N ASP A 59 4.13 -14.04 -12.08
CA ASP A 59 4.78 -15.22 -11.52
C ASP A 59 5.17 -15.02 -10.03
N VAL A 60 5.59 -13.82 -9.64
CA VAL A 60 5.94 -13.48 -8.26
C VAL A 60 4.68 -13.47 -7.40
N ILE A 61 3.60 -12.83 -7.87
CA ILE A 61 2.32 -12.77 -7.17
C ILE A 61 1.70 -14.16 -7.03
N LYS A 62 1.73 -14.97 -8.09
CA LYS A 62 1.24 -16.35 -8.06
C LYS A 62 2.02 -17.25 -7.10
N ARG A 63 3.35 -17.13 -7.06
CA ARG A 63 4.18 -17.89 -6.10
C ARG A 63 3.86 -17.49 -4.66
N HIS A 64 3.54 -16.23 -4.40
CA HIS A 64 3.25 -15.74 -3.06
C HIS A 64 1.90 -16.25 -2.53
N PHE A 65 0.85 -16.18 -3.33
CA PHE A 65 -0.51 -16.49 -2.89
C PHE A 65 -1.04 -17.87 -3.28
N GLY A 66 -0.44 -18.54 -4.27
CA GLY A 66 -0.96 -19.81 -4.80
C GLY A 66 -2.42 -19.66 -5.23
N GLU A 67 -3.26 -20.60 -4.88
CA GLU A 67 -4.72 -20.53 -5.08
C GLU A 67 -5.46 -19.97 -3.85
N GLY A 68 -4.72 -19.44 -2.85
CA GLY A 68 -5.26 -18.76 -1.69
C GLY A 68 -5.48 -19.63 -0.46
N GLU A 69 -5.02 -20.89 -0.46
CA GLU A 69 -5.27 -21.86 0.62
C GLU A 69 -4.77 -21.35 1.97
N LYS A 70 -3.58 -20.75 2.01
CA LYS A 70 -2.97 -20.20 3.25
C LYS A 70 -3.82 -19.10 3.87
N LEU A 71 -4.57 -18.36 3.06
CA LEU A 71 -5.44 -17.28 3.50
C LEU A 71 -6.88 -17.75 3.73
N GLY A 72 -7.19 -19.01 3.34
CA GLY A 72 -8.53 -19.60 3.45
C GLY A 72 -9.55 -18.87 2.57
N ILE A 73 -9.16 -18.50 1.36
CA ILE A 73 -9.96 -17.86 0.32
C ILE A 73 -9.54 -18.42 -1.03
N ARG A 74 -10.43 -18.44 -2.02
CA ARG A 74 -10.07 -18.89 -3.37
C ARG A 74 -9.58 -17.72 -4.21
N ILE A 75 -8.42 -17.87 -4.85
CA ILE A 75 -7.82 -16.83 -5.69
C ILE A 75 -7.73 -17.31 -7.13
N TYR A 76 -8.26 -16.50 -8.04
CA TYR A 76 -8.12 -16.64 -9.49
C TYR A 76 -7.23 -15.53 -10.02
N TYR A 77 -6.65 -15.72 -11.21
CA TYR A 77 -5.75 -14.76 -11.85
C TYR A 77 -6.20 -14.45 -13.25
N THR A 78 -6.31 -13.16 -13.59
CA THR A 78 -6.39 -12.70 -14.98
C THR A 78 -5.11 -11.95 -15.34
N ILE A 79 -4.52 -12.26 -16.49
CA ILE A 79 -3.23 -11.70 -16.89
C ILE A 79 -3.41 -10.76 -18.07
N GLU A 80 -3.07 -9.51 -17.90
CA GLU A 80 -3.02 -8.51 -18.97
C GLU A 80 -1.70 -8.62 -19.74
N LYS A 81 -1.74 -9.16 -20.95
CA LYS A 81 -0.55 -9.15 -21.85
C LYS A 81 -0.21 -7.74 -22.36
N TYR A 82 -1.19 -6.86 -22.41
CA TYR A 82 -1.07 -5.46 -22.84
C TYR A 82 -1.95 -4.59 -21.93
N PRO A 83 -1.51 -3.36 -21.58
CA PRO A 83 -2.29 -2.47 -20.71
C PRO A 83 -3.69 -2.18 -21.30
N ARG A 84 -4.74 -2.59 -20.60
CA ARG A 84 -6.15 -2.42 -21.02
C ARG A 84 -6.87 -1.31 -20.27
N GLY A 85 -6.21 -0.67 -19.31
CA GLY A 85 -6.83 0.29 -18.39
C GLY A 85 -7.71 -0.38 -17.34
N THR A 86 -8.17 0.38 -16.35
CA THR A 86 -8.90 -0.15 -15.18
C THR A 86 -10.16 -0.93 -15.57
N ALA A 87 -10.98 -0.41 -16.49
CA ALA A 87 -12.17 -1.10 -17.00
C ALA A 87 -11.82 -2.33 -17.84
N GLY A 88 -10.79 -2.25 -18.68
CA GLY A 88 -10.37 -3.39 -19.49
C GLY A 88 -9.83 -4.56 -18.67
N ALA A 89 -9.20 -4.28 -17.50
CA ALA A 89 -8.74 -5.29 -16.56
C ALA A 89 -9.91 -6.06 -15.94
N ILE A 90 -10.96 -5.37 -15.48
CA ILE A 90 -12.17 -6.05 -14.95
C ILE A 90 -12.95 -6.79 -16.02
N LYS A 91 -12.95 -6.30 -17.27
CA LYS A 91 -13.60 -7.02 -18.39
C LYS A 91 -12.95 -8.39 -18.65
N LEU A 92 -11.65 -8.55 -18.39
CA LEU A 92 -11.00 -9.86 -18.44
C LEU A 92 -11.47 -10.81 -17.33
N ALA A 93 -11.97 -10.27 -16.23
CA ALA A 93 -12.48 -11.03 -15.10
C ALA A 93 -13.99 -11.28 -15.15
N GLU A 94 -14.69 -10.85 -16.22
CA GLU A 94 -16.16 -10.89 -16.36
C GLU A 94 -16.73 -12.27 -16.06
N ASP A 95 -16.14 -13.34 -16.58
CA ASP A 95 -16.65 -14.70 -16.38
C ASP A 95 -16.66 -15.15 -14.92
N TYR A 96 -15.81 -14.57 -14.08
CA TYR A 96 -15.79 -14.81 -12.64
C TYR A 96 -16.76 -13.93 -11.87
N LEU A 97 -17.15 -12.75 -12.39
CA LEU A 97 -17.80 -11.67 -11.66
C LEU A 97 -19.25 -11.38 -12.08
N LYS A 98 -19.71 -11.88 -13.22
CA LYS A 98 -20.98 -11.50 -13.86
C LYS A 98 -22.24 -11.96 -13.15
N ASP A 99 -22.16 -12.84 -12.15
CA ASP A 99 -23.35 -13.49 -11.55
C ASP A 99 -23.92 -12.73 -10.35
N ASP A 100 -23.18 -11.82 -9.74
CA ASP A 100 -23.56 -11.07 -8.54
C ASP A 100 -22.76 -9.77 -8.46
N ASN A 101 -23.18 -8.83 -7.59
CA ASN A 101 -22.37 -7.66 -7.30
C ASN A 101 -21.03 -8.05 -6.67
N PHE A 102 -20.01 -7.22 -6.86
CA PHE A 102 -18.66 -7.52 -6.43
C PHE A 102 -17.88 -6.29 -6.00
N PHE A 103 -16.91 -6.49 -5.12
CA PHE A 103 -15.93 -5.45 -4.79
C PHE A 103 -14.85 -5.34 -5.87
N MET A 104 -14.44 -4.11 -6.19
CA MET A 104 -13.23 -3.81 -6.96
C MET A 104 -12.32 -2.93 -6.12
N LEU A 105 -11.04 -3.29 -6.00
CA LEU A 105 -10.04 -2.54 -5.25
C LEU A 105 -8.82 -2.23 -6.12
N ASN A 106 -8.29 -1.02 -5.98
CA ASN A 106 -6.95 -0.69 -6.45
C ASN A 106 -5.93 -1.34 -5.49
N GLY A 107 -5.06 -2.19 -6.01
CA GLY A 107 -4.14 -3.02 -5.21
C GLY A 107 -3.00 -2.26 -4.51
N ASP A 108 -2.95 -0.94 -4.63
CA ASP A 108 -1.90 -0.09 -4.06
C ASP A 108 -2.40 0.85 -2.95
N VAL A 109 -3.59 0.59 -2.41
CA VAL A 109 -4.21 1.40 -1.37
C VAL A 109 -4.22 0.64 -0.04
N ILE A 110 -3.77 1.31 1.02
CA ILE A 110 -3.94 0.87 2.40
C ILE A 110 -5.28 1.36 2.91
N LEU A 111 -6.07 0.43 3.43
CA LEU A 111 -7.37 0.72 4.01
C LEU A 111 -7.57 -0.06 5.31
N ASN A 112 -8.31 0.57 6.23
CA ASN A 112 -8.85 -0.11 7.40
C ASN A 112 -10.21 0.52 7.74
N TYR A 113 -11.28 -0.03 7.16
CA TYR A 113 -12.67 0.34 7.46
C TYR A 113 -13.62 -0.82 7.14
N ASP A 114 -14.85 -0.72 7.65
CA ASP A 114 -15.86 -1.75 7.53
C ASP A 114 -16.53 -1.77 6.14
N LEU A 115 -16.12 -2.72 5.30
CA LEU A 115 -16.67 -2.90 3.96
C LEU A 115 -18.15 -3.32 3.97
N ASN A 116 -18.64 -3.95 5.05
CA ASN A 116 -20.05 -4.34 5.14
C ASN A 116 -20.98 -3.11 5.22
N LYS A 117 -20.53 -2.02 5.85
CA LYS A 117 -21.29 -0.76 5.84
C LYS A 117 -21.41 -0.15 4.47
N MET A 118 -20.34 -0.23 3.67
CA MET A 118 -20.36 0.21 2.28
C MET A 118 -21.30 -0.67 1.43
N LEU A 119 -21.33 -1.98 1.68
CA LEU A 119 -22.26 -2.89 1.01
C LEU A 119 -23.72 -2.57 1.34
N GLN A 120 -24.05 -2.39 2.61
CA GLN A 120 -25.40 -1.99 3.04
C GLN A 120 -25.83 -0.64 2.42
N PHE A 121 -24.90 0.30 2.32
CA PHE A 121 -25.17 1.57 1.64
C PHE A 121 -25.47 1.36 0.14
N HIS A 122 -24.68 0.54 -0.54
CA HIS A 122 -24.88 0.22 -1.95
C HIS A 122 -26.24 -0.43 -2.21
N GLU A 123 -26.59 -1.45 -1.43
CA GLU A 123 -27.87 -2.17 -1.52
C GLU A 123 -29.06 -1.23 -1.26
N LYS A 124 -28.93 -0.29 -0.34
CA LYS A 124 -29.97 0.69 -0.03
C LYS A 124 -30.21 1.69 -1.18
N ASN A 125 -29.17 2.14 -1.86
CA ASN A 125 -29.28 3.15 -2.91
C ASN A 125 -29.58 2.57 -4.29
N GLY A 126 -29.22 1.30 -4.55
CA GLY A 126 -29.59 0.57 -5.77
C GLY A 126 -28.94 1.09 -7.05
N GLY A 127 -27.70 1.54 -7.01
CA GLY A 127 -26.96 2.01 -8.19
C GLY A 127 -26.17 0.90 -8.89
N ILE A 128 -25.62 1.21 -10.05
CA ILE A 128 -24.68 0.33 -10.77
C ILE A 128 -23.31 0.32 -10.09
N CYS A 129 -22.94 1.43 -9.49
CA CYS A 129 -21.63 1.61 -8.86
C CYS A 129 -21.74 2.45 -7.59
N THR A 130 -21.03 2.02 -6.54
CA THR A 130 -20.72 2.86 -5.38
C THR A 130 -19.19 3.02 -5.29
N ILE A 131 -18.73 4.26 -5.21
CA ILE A 131 -17.31 4.62 -5.03
C ILE A 131 -17.07 4.98 -3.57
N ALA A 132 -16.10 4.35 -2.92
CA ALA A 132 -15.61 4.83 -1.63
C ALA A 132 -14.90 6.19 -1.81
N SER A 133 -15.27 7.17 -1.00
CA SER A 133 -14.66 8.50 -1.01
C SER A 133 -13.95 8.81 0.30
N LYS A 134 -12.85 9.56 0.20
CA LYS A 134 -12.11 10.11 1.35
C LYS A 134 -11.93 11.61 1.15
N THR A 135 -12.29 12.39 2.14
CA THR A 135 -11.97 13.83 2.11
C THR A 135 -10.51 14.04 2.44
N VAL A 136 -9.80 14.78 1.60
CA VAL A 136 -8.39 15.13 1.76
C VAL A 136 -8.19 16.63 1.58
N ASP A 137 -7.20 17.22 2.25
CA ASP A 137 -6.91 18.65 2.20
C ASP A 137 -6.30 19.08 0.86
N ASP A 138 -5.46 18.23 0.26
CA ASP A 138 -4.90 18.41 -1.09
C ASP A 138 -5.42 17.34 -2.05
N PRO A 139 -6.47 17.63 -2.84
CA PRO A 139 -7.04 16.68 -3.79
C PRO A 139 -6.32 16.64 -5.14
N SER A 140 -5.33 17.49 -5.39
CA SER A 140 -4.68 17.70 -6.69
C SER A 140 -4.05 16.43 -7.29
N ARG A 141 -3.80 15.41 -6.47
CA ARG A 141 -3.18 14.14 -6.88
C ARG A 141 -4.18 13.05 -7.27
N TYR A 142 -5.48 13.29 -7.08
CA TYR A 142 -6.53 12.28 -7.13
C TYR A 142 -7.70 12.69 -8.04
N GLY A 143 -8.52 11.72 -8.42
CA GLY A 143 -9.83 11.99 -9.00
C GLY A 143 -10.78 12.56 -7.94
N VAL A 144 -11.37 13.73 -8.22
CA VAL A 144 -12.27 14.44 -7.31
C VAL A 144 -13.72 14.09 -7.60
N LEU A 145 -14.49 13.89 -6.55
CA LEU A 145 -15.90 13.53 -6.61
C LEU A 145 -16.77 14.75 -6.28
N ILE A 146 -17.65 15.14 -7.19
CA ILE A 146 -18.67 16.15 -6.93
C ILE A 146 -19.97 15.41 -6.64
N VAL A 147 -20.42 15.53 -5.40
CA VAL A 147 -21.56 14.78 -4.87
C VAL A 147 -22.74 15.70 -4.64
N GLU A 148 -23.96 15.24 -4.95
CA GLU A 148 -25.20 15.95 -4.68
C GLU A 148 -25.45 16.03 -3.17
N ASN A 149 -25.75 17.22 -2.68
CA ASN A 149 -26.07 17.41 -1.28
C ASN A 149 -27.33 16.60 -0.89
N ASN A 150 -27.23 15.82 0.17
CA ASN A 150 -28.29 15.01 0.76
C ASN A 150 -28.64 13.66 0.08
N THR A 151 -28.06 13.30 -1.07
CA THR A 151 -28.41 12.06 -1.77
C THR A 151 -27.23 11.11 -1.95
N ASP A 152 -26.01 11.57 -1.68
CA ASP A 152 -24.76 10.84 -1.98
C ASP A 152 -24.61 10.44 -3.47
N GLU A 153 -25.51 10.89 -4.35
CA GLU A 153 -25.42 10.69 -5.79
C GLU A 153 -24.23 11.46 -6.36
N LEU A 154 -23.41 10.82 -7.20
CA LEU A 154 -22.29 11.48 -7.85
C LEU A 154 -22.80 12.31 -9.05
N ILE A 155 -22.61 13.63 -8.99
CA ILE A 155 -22.95 14.53 -10.09
C ILE A 155 -21.85 14.55 -11.14
N LYS A 156 -20.59 14.50 -10.71
CA LYS A 156 -19.44 14.57 -11.61
C LYS A 156 -18.21 13.88 -11.02
N PHE A 157 -17.47 13.18 -11.86
CA PHE A 157 -16.14 12.69 -11.60
C PHE A 157 -15.15 13.57 -12.35
N LEU A 158 -14.21 14.19 -11.65
CA LEU A 158 -13.15 15.00 -12.23
C LEU A 158 -11.81 14.25 -12.10
N GLU A 159 -11.18 13.97 -13.21
CA GLU A 159 -9.78 13.49 -13.18
C GLU A 159 -8.86 14.59 -12.61
N LYS A 160 -7.72 14.15 -12.07
CA LYS A 160 -6.75 15.09 -11.45
C LYS A 160 -6.30 16.23 -12.38
N GLU A 161 -6.26 15.98 -13.69
CA GLU A 161 -5.90 16.98 -14.71
C GLU A 161 -7.05 17.98 -14.97
N GLU A 162 -8.27 17.64 -14.59
CA GLU A 162 -9.48 18.45 -14.76
C GLU A 162 -9.81 19.26 -13.50
N TYR A 163 -9.23 18.89 -12.35
CA TYR A 163 -9.43 19.63 -11.12
C TYR A 163 -8.64 20.93 -11.13
N SER A 164 -9.33 22.03 -10.83
CA SER A 164 -8.73 23.33 -10.61
C SER A 164 -9.20 23.85 -9.26
N PRO A 165 -8.28 24.13 -8.33
CA PRO A 165 -8.67 24.57 -6.99
C PRO A 165 -9.38 25.92 -7.04
N PRO A 166 -10.47 26.10 -6.29
CA PRO A 166 -11.19 27.37 -6.20
C PRO A 166 -10.27 28.49 -5.72
N ASN A 167 -10.26 29.60 -6.47
CA ASN A 167 -9.40 30.76 -6.18
C ASN A 167 -7.90 30.43 -6.05
N GLY A 168 -7.42 29.38 -6.73
CA GLY A 168 -6.02 28.94 -6.69
C GLY A 168 -5.55 28.38 -5.35
N LYS A 169 -6.47 28.02 -4.45
CA LYS A 169 -6.17 27.38 -3.16
C LYS A 169 -6.88 26.04 -3.06
N ASP A 170 -6.14 25.03 -2.68
CA ASP A 170 -6.74 23.72 -2.39
C ASP A 170 -7.73 23.85 -1.23
N VAL A 171 -8.84 23.16 -1.36
CA VAL A 171 -9.88 23.03 -0.33
C VAL A 171 -10.14 21.54 -0.11
N PRO A 172 -10.53 21.15 1.10
CA PRO A 172 -10.86 19.75 1.37
C PRO A 172 -11.96 19.25 0.43
N MET A 173 -11.66 18.18 -0.33
CA MET A 173 -12.59 17.58 -1.28
C MET A 173 -12.65 16.06 -1.11
N PRO A 174 -13.82 15.45 -1.35
CA PRO A 174 -13.92 14.01 -1.47
C PRO A 174 -13.21 13.53 -2.74
N ILE A 175 -12.32 12.57 -2.59
CA ILE A 175 -11.58 11.96 -3.69
C ILE A 175 -11.94 10.49 -3.86
N ASN A 176 -11.66 9.94 -5.02
CA ASN A 176 -11.77 8.53 -5.31
C ASN A 176 -10.78 7.71 -4.46
N ALA A 177 -11.30 6.93 -3.53
CA ALA A 177 -10.48 6.12 -2.61
C ALA A 177 -9.99 4.79 -3.22
N GLY A 178 -10.34 4.48 -4.48
CA GLY A 178 -9.90 3.26 -5.16
C GLY A 178 -10.54 1.98 -4.64
N VAL A 179 -11.73 2.07 -4.05
CA VAL A 179 -12.56 0.95 -3.63
C VAL A 179 -13.98 1.16 -4.14
N TYR A 180 -14.54 0.10 -4.71
CA TYR A 180 -15.82 0.19 -5.39
C TYR A 180 -16.67 -1.06 -5.12
N ILE A 181 -17.99 -0.88 -5.16
CA ILE A 181 -18.95 -1.96 -5.33
C ILE A 181 -19.60 -1.78 -6.70
N LEU A 182 -19.61 -2.82 -7.48
CA LEU A 182 -20.07 -2.84 -8.86
C LEU A 182 -21.15 -3.91 -9.07
N GLU A 183 -22.21 -3.53 -9.76
CA GLU A 183 -23.20 -4.47 -10.28
C GLU A 183 -22.73 -5.11 -11.60
N PRO A 184 -23.14 -6.34 -11.94
CA PRO A 184 -22.80 -6.98 -13.21
C PRO A 184 -23.16 -6.15 -14.45
N GLU A 185 -24.14 -5.27 -14.35
CA GLU A 185 -24.52 -4.32 -15.41
C GLU A 185 -23.35 -3.47 -15.90
N ILE A 186 -22.32 -3.27 -15.05
CA ILE A 186 -21.09 -2.52 -15.39
C ILE A 186 -20.43 -3.04 -16.67
N PHE A 187 -20.49 -4.35 -16.92
CA PHE A 187 -19.85 -4.96 -18.09
C PHE A 187 -20.47 -4.53 -19.42
N SER A 188 -21.72 -4.04 -19.44
CA SER A 188 -22.37 -3.49 -20.63
C SER A 188 -21.75 -2.17 -21.09
N PHE A 189 -21.11 -1.42 -20.19
CA PHE A 189 -20.43 -0.15 -20.48
C PHE A 189 -18.99 -0.33 -20.98
N ILE A 190 -18.47 -1.58 -20.96
CA ILE A 190 -17.07 -1.86 -21.26
C ILE A 190 -16.95 -2.66 -22.55
N GLU A 191 -16.45 -2.00 -23.60
CA GLU A 191 -16.19 -2.67 -24.87
C GLU A 191 -15.01 -3.66 -24.75
N PRO A 192 -15.17 -4.89 -25.25
CA PRO A 192 -14.11 -5.89 -25.18
C PRO A 192 -12.88 -5.50 -26.02
N LYS A 193 -11.70 -5.94 -25.59
CA LYS A 193 -10.42 -5.78 -26.32
C LYS A 193 -9.94 -4.33 -26.54
N LYS A 194 -10.56 -3.33 -25.93
CA LYS A 194 -10.13 -1.94 -25.97
C LYS A 194 -9.42 -1.54 -24.66
N LYS A 195 -8.58 -0.51 -24.73
CA LYS A 195 -8.01 0.15 -23.56
C LYS A 195 -9.02 1.15 -23.02
N ILE A 196 -9.66 0.81 -21.90
CA ILE A 196 -10.74 1.59 -21.29
C ILE A 196 -10.44 1.83 -19.82
N SER A 197 -10.52 3.08 -19.39
CA SER A 197 -10.47 3.49 -17.97
C SER A 197 -11.88 3.53 -17.39
N MET A 198 -12.05 3.10 -16.15
CA MET A 198 -13.30 3.30 -15.39
C MET A 198 -13.61 4.78 -15.27
N GLU A 199 -12.63 5.55 -14.87
CA GLU A 199 -12.72 6.94 -14.49
C GLU A 199 -13.08 7.83 -15.68
N ARG A 200 -12.40 7.63 -16.82
CA ARG A 200 -12.54 8.48 -18.01
C ARG A 200 -13.68 8.07 -18.96
N HIS A 201 -14.05 6.79 -18.97
CA HIS A 201 -14.94 6.28 -20.01
C HIS A 201 -16.22 5.65 -19.49
N VAL A 202 -16.20 5.05 -18.29
CA VAL A 202 -17.32 4.30 -17.72
C VAL A 202 -18.10 5.14 -16.72
N PHE A 203 -17.44 5.69 -15.70
CA PHE A 203 -18.11 6.50 -14.67
C PHE A 203 -18.94 7.67 -15.25
N PRO A 204 -18.46 8.46 -16.25
CA PRO A 204 -19.28 9.52 -16.81
C PRO A 204 -20.61 9.06 -17.41
N LYS A 205 -20.64 7.83 -17.98
CA LYS A 205 -21.88 7.26 -18.54
C LYS A 205 -22.85 6.87 -17.42
N ILE A 206 -22.33 6.26 -16.33
CA ILE A 206 -23.16 5.87 -15.18
C ILE A 206 -23.68 7.08 -14.42
N VAL A 207 -22.86 8.14 -14.31
CA VAL A 207 -23.29 9.44 -13.76
C VAL A 207 -24.46 10.01 -14.56
N ALA A 208 -24.39 9.97 -15.89
CA ALA A 208 -25.49 10.45 -16.74
C ALA A 208 -26.80 9.68 -16.52
N GLU A 209 -26.73 8.42 -16.10
CA GLU A 209 -27.88 7.58 -15.72
C GLU A 209 -28.31 7.75 -14.27
N LYS A 210 -27.60 8.57 -13.47
CA LYS A 210 -27.87 8.77 -12.04
C LYS A 210 -27.79 7.47 -11.21
N LYS A 211 -26.89 6.57 -11.58
CA LYS A 211 -26.73 5.25 -10.96
C LYS A 211 -25.35 5.08 -10.28
N LEU A 212 -24.65 6.18 -9.97
CA LEU A 212 -23.35 6.18 -9.32
C LEU A 212 -23.41 6.97 -8.03
N TYR A 213 -23.01 6.35 -6.91
CA TYR A 213 -23.06 6.91 -5.58
C TYR A 213 -21.66 6.99 -4.95
N SER A 214 -21.48 7.94 -4.04
CA SER A 214 -20.26 8.13 -3.24
C SER A 214 -20.51 7.71 -1.80
N TYR A 215 -19.69 6.79 -1.29
CA TYR A 215 -19.72 6.39 0.12
C TYR A 215 -18.53 6.99 0.88
N PRO A 216 -18.75 7.93 1.81
CA PRO A 216 -17.67 8.52 2.59
C PRO A 216 -17.11 7.51 3.60
N ILE A 217 -15.84 7.16 3.48
CA ILE A 217 -15.18 6.24 4.40
C ILE A 217 -14.62 6.96 5.63
N SER A 218 -14.88 6.36 6.80
CA SER A 218 -14.21 6.69 8.05
C SER A 218 -13.11 5.66 8.31
N GLY A 219 -11.95 6.09 8.79
CA GLY A 219 -10.83 5.18 9.06
C GLY A 219 -9.62 5.46 8.18
N ILE A 220 -8.69 4.51 8.19
CA ILE A 220 -7.44 4.65 7.45
C ILE A 220 -7.68 4.48 5.96
N TRP A 221 -7.12 5.40 5.23
CA TRP A 221 -6.94 5.35 3.80
C TRP A 221 -5.63 6.05 3.43
N LYS A 222 -4.78 5.39 2.65
CA LYS A 222 -3.55 5.99 2.11
C LYS A 222 -3.13 5.24 0.85
N ASP A 223 -2.83 5.96 -0.24
CA ASP A 223 -2.17 5.38 -1.40
C ASP A 223 -0.66 5.31 -1.19
N ILE A 224 -0.04 4.27 -1.71
CA ILE A 224 1.41 4.12 -1.68
C ILE A 224 1.98 4.65 -2.99
N GLY A 225 2.09 5.98 -3.11
CA GLY A 225 2.54 6.63 -4.34
C GLY A 225 4.04 6.79 -4.45
N LYS A 226 4.72 7.11 -3.37
CA LYS A 226 6.16 7.42 -3.27
C LYS A 226 6.77 6.75 -2.04
N PRO A 227 8.11 6.65 -1.93
CA PRO A 227 8.76 6.08 -0.75
C PRO A 227 8.38 6.76 0.57
N TYR A 228 8.23 8.07 0.57
CA TYR A 228 7.76 8.80 1.75
C TYR A 228 6.30 8.42 2.12
N ASP A 229 5.40 8.31 1.13
CA ASP A 229 4.03 7.85 1.36
C ASP A 229 4.01 6.42 1.96
N LEU A 230 4.96 5.55 1.54
CA LEU A 230 5.12 4.20 2.08
C LEU A 230 5.55 4.22 3.55
N LEU A 231 6.54 5.03 3.92
CA LEU A 231 6.96 5.20 5.32
C LEU A 231 5.79 5.71 6.18
N GLN A 232 5.09 6.75 5.71
CA GLN A 232 3.94 7.31 6.42
C GLN A 232 2.78 6.33 6.54
N SER A 233 2.54 5.49 5.52
CA SER A 233 1.52 4.45 5.57
C SER A 233 1.80 3.39 6.63
N ASN A 234 3.08 3.02 6.79
CA ASN A 234 3.52 2.11 7.85
C ASN A 234 3.26 2.71 9.24
N ILE A 235 3.66 3.96 9.46
CA ILE A 235 3.48 4.65 10.74
C ILE A 235 1.99 4.79 11.07
N LEU A 236 1.18 5.22 10.11
CA LEU A 236 -0.26 5.39 10.27
C LEU A 236 -0.94 4.07 10.64
N LEU A 237 -0.69 3.01 9.88
CA LEU A 237 -1.30 1.71 10.12
C LEU A 237 -0.80 1.07 11.41
N MET A 238 0.50 1.18 11.74
CA MET A 238 1.07 0.69 12.99
C MET A 238 0.38 1.31 14.20
N ASN A 239 0.21 2.64 14.19
CA ASN A 239 -0.49 3.35 15.27
C ASN A 239 -1.95 2.90 15.41
N ASP A 240 -2.65 2.72 14.30
CA ASP A 240 -4.04 2.22 14.31
C ASP A 240 -4.13 0.80 14.87
N LEU A 241 -3.25 -0.10 14.44
CA LEU A 241 -3.21 -1.47 14.95
C LEU A 241 -2.93 -1.50 16.45
N ILE A 242 -1.98 -0.70 16.93
CA ILE A 242 -1.66 -0.57 18.37
C ILE A 242 -2.88 -0.03 19.13
N ALA A 243 -3.53 1.01 18.63
CA ALA A 243 -4.71 1.60 19.27
C ALA A 243 -5.88 0.60 19.36
N ASN A 244 -6.08 -0.23 18.33
CA ASN A 244 -7.14 -1.24 18.28
C ASN A 244 -6.91 -2.41 19.24
N LEU A 245 -5.65 -2.71 19.63
CA LEU A 245 -5.35 -3.72 20.65
C LEU A 245 -5.74 -3.26 22.05
N GLY A 246 -5.82 -1.95 22.28
CA GLY A 246 -6.18 -1.36 23.58
C GLY A 246 -5.14 -1.59 24.68
N GLY A 247 -5.49 -1.17 25.89
CA GLY A 247 -4.63 -1.36 27.08
C GLY A 247 -3.31 -0.57 27.01
N ASN A 248 -2.25 -1.18 27.54
CA ASN A 248 -0.92 -0.58 27.59
C ASN A 248 0.01 -1.00 26.45
N VAL A 249 -0.53 -1.59 25.38
CA VAL A 249 0.28 -2.01 24.21
C VAL A 249 0.83 -0.75 23.53
N LYS A 250 2.13 -0.68 23.38
CA LYS A 250 2.82 0.45 22.73
C LYS A 250 3.60 0.04 21.48
N ASN A 251 3.86 -1.26 21.33
CA ASN A 251 4.62 -1.84 20.23
C ASN A 251 3.97 -3.14 19.77
N LEU A 252 4.17 -3.51 18.50
CA LEU A 252 3.81 -4.80 17.93
C LEU A 252 5.09 -5.64 17.84
N VAL A 253 5.30 -6.54 18.78
CA VAL A 253 6.49 -7.40 18.82
C VAL A 253 6.06 -8.85 18.69
N ASP A 254 6.65 -9.56 17.73
CA ASP A 254 6.43 -10.99 17.59
C ASP A 254 7.05 -11.75 18.77
N TYR A 255 6.39 -12.82 19.21
CA TYR A 255 6.82 -13.60 20.38
C TYR A 255 8.15 -14.34 20.16
N SER A 256 8.54 -14.59 18.90
CA SER A 256 9.80 -15.23 18.52
C SER A 256 11.00 -14.26 18.51
N ALA A 257 10.73 -12.94 18.63
CA ALA A 257 11.80 -11.94 18.65
C ALA A 257 12.65 -12.05 19.92
N ASN A 258 13.98 -12.04 19.76
CA ASN A 258 14.95 -12.08 20.84
C ASN A 258 15.63 -10.72 20.99
N ILE A 259 15.26 -9.96 22.02
CA ILE A 259 15.75 -8.61 22.28
C ILE A 259 16.58 -8.60 23.53
N HIS A 260 17.85 -8.15 23.43
CA HIS A 260 18.74 -8.08 24.58
C HIS A 260 18.22 -7.09 25.64
N PRO A 261 18.33 -7.41 26.95
CA PRO A 261 17.77 -6.58 28.02
C PRO A 261 18.32 -5.15 28.13
N THR A 262 19.51 -4.86 27.58
CA THR A 262 20.09 -3.50 27.58
C THR A 262 19.61 -2.65 26.39
N THR A 263 18.83 -3.22 25.48
CA THR A 263 18.27 -2.51 24.32
C THR A 263 17.04 -1.72 24.72
N GLU A 264 16.99 -0.46 24.30
CA GLU A 264 15.88 0.44 24.53
C GLU A 264 14.94 0.46 23.33
N ILE A 265 13.65 0.17 23.55
CA ILE A 265 12.60 0.28 22.52
C ILE A 265 11.77 1.54 22.78
N HIS A 266 11.85 2.49 21.86
CA HIS A 266 11.09 3.75 21.90
C HIS A 266 9.83 3.64 21.01
N PRO A 267 8.63 3.57 21.60
CA PRO A 267 7.39 3.38 20.83
C PRO A 267 7.08 4.55 19.88
N PRO A 268 6.29 4.28 18.81
CA PRO A 268 5.77 2.98 18.37
C PRO A 268 6.79 2.21 17.52
N CYS A 269 6.82 0.89 17.67
CA CYS A 269 7.64 -0.01 16.86
C CYS A 269 6.87 -1.28 16.48
N THR A 270 7.22 -1.85 15.32
CA THR A 270 6.85 -3.22 14.93
C THR A 270 8.13 -4.04 14.77
N ILE A 271 8.16 -5.23 15.36
CA ILE A 271 9.30 -6.16 15.28
C ILE A 271 8.74 -7.53 14.86
N GLY A 272 9.22 -8.03 13.73
CA GLY A 272 8.75 -9.25 13.07
C GLY A 272 9.27 -10.55 13.69
N GLU A 273 8.97 -11.65 13.00
CA GLU A 273 9.32 -13.01 13.43
C GLU A 273 10.83 -13.26 13.38
N ASN A 274 11.36 -14.01 14.36
CA ASN A 274 12.76 -14.41 14.46
C ASN A 274 13.78 -13.26 14.39
N VAL A 275 13.38 -12.05 14.77
CA VAL A 275 14.30 -10.90 14.86
C VAL A 275 15.22 -11.08 16.07
N VAL A 276 16.51 -10.82 15.88
CA VAL A 276 17.50 -10.82 16.96
C VAL A 276 18.10 -9.42 17.08
N ILE A 277 17.99 -8.82 18.25
CA ILE A 277 18.57 -7.49 18.57
C ILE A 277 19.51 -7.65 19.74
N HIS A 278 20.80 -7.40 19.49
CA HIS A 278 21.85 -7.45 20.50
C HIS A 278 21.84 -6.22 21.44
N GLY A 279 22.88 -6.08 22.27
CA GLY A 279 22.89 -5.12 23.37
C GLY A 279 23.12 -3.67 22.98
N ASP A 280 22.70 -2.78 23.89
CA ASP A 280 22.92 -1.34 23.86
C ASP A 280 22.36 -0.64 22.61
N CYS A 281 21.35 -1.24 21.96
CA CYS A 281 20.66 -0.65 20.82
C CYS A 281 19.56 0.34 21.25
N LYS A 282 19.24 1.29 20.35
CA LYS A 282 18.10 2.21 20.48
C LYS A 282 17.20 2.05 19.26
N ILE A 283 16.03 1.49 19.46
CA ILE A 283 15.08 1.17 18.38
C ILE A 283 13.82 2.00 18.54
N GLY A 284 13.56 2.87 17.57
CA GLY A 284 12.38 3.73 17.57
C GLY A 284 12.70 5.22 17.81
N PRO A 285 11.66 6.07 17.72
CA PRO A 285 10.28 5.73 17.36
C PRO A 285 10.08 5.49 15.86
N ASN A 286 8.87 5.02 15.51
CA ASN A 286 8.43 4.83 14.13
C ASN A 286 9.32 3.85 13.32
N VAL A 287 9.63 2.72 13.91
CA VAL A 287 10.46 1.68 13.29
C VAL A 287 9.61 0.44 13.00
N VAL A 288 9.71 -0.07 11.78
CA VAL A 288 9.14 -1.35 11.38
C VAL A 288 10.29 -2.26 10.97
N ILE A 289 10.44 -3.38 11.65
CA ILE A 289 11.44 -4.40 11.38
C ILE A 289 10.71 -5.65 10.89
N GLY A 290 11.11 -6.14 9.72
CA GLY A 290 10.61 -7.37 9.09
C GLY A 290 11.12 -8.62 9.79
N ASP A 291 10.94 -9.76 9.12
CA ASP A 291 11.27 -11.07 9.68
C ASP A 291 12.74 -11.46 9.45
N ASN A 292 13.29 -12.29 10.34
CA ASN A 292 14.66 -12.81 10.25
C ASN A 292 15.75 -11.73 10.17
N VAL A 293 15.54 -10.58 10.79
CA VAL A 293 16.51 -9.48 10.84
C VAL A 293 17.46 -9.68 12.01
N LEU A 294 18.76 -9.49 11.76
CA LEU A 294 19.81 -9.53 12.79
C LEU A 294 20.42 -8.14 12.98
N ILE A 295 20.34 -7.61 14.20
CA ILE A 295 20.87 -6.31 14.60
C ILE A 295 21.91 -6.51 15.69
N GLU A 296 23.16 -6.12 15.40
CA GLU A 296 24.28 -6.20 16.32
C GLU A 296 24.24 -5.07 17.37
N ASN A 297 25.34 -4.93 18.14
CA ASN A 297 25.35 -4.02 19.28
C ASN A 297 25.42 -2.53 18.90
N LYS A 298 24.86 -1.66 19.74
CA LYS A 298 24.93 -0.20 19.66
C LYS A 298 24.36 0.38 18.36
N VAL A 299 23.33 -0.27 17.80
CA VAL A 299 22.62 0.22 16.64
C VAL A 299 21.54 1.21 17.05
N GLU A 300 21.39 2.30 16.29
CA GLU A 300 20.34 3.30 16.48
C GLU A 300 19.43 3.34 15.24
N LEU A 301 18.14 3.08 15.42
CA LEU A 301 17.13 3.11 14.36
C LEU A 301 16.01 4.08 14.71
N SER A 302 15.60 4.95 13.79
CA SER A 302 14.43 5.82 13.93
C SER A 302 13.79 6.18 12.58
N ASN A 303 12.46 6.33 12.55
CA ASN A 303 11.71 6.65 11.35
C ASN A 303 12.14 5.80 10.14
N CYS A 304 12.20 4.49 10.25
CA CYS A 304 12.71 3.65 9.19
C CYS A 304 11.95 2.33 9.03
N LEU A 305 12.03 1.78 7.83
CA LEU A 305 11.53 0.45 7.48
C LEU A 305 12.73 -0.44 7.19
N ILE A 306 12.85 -1.53 7.91
CA ILE A 306 13.84 -2.59 7.69
C ILE A 306 13.06 -3.83 7.27
N TYR A 307 13.23 -4.28 6.03
CA TYR A 307 12.52 -5.45 5.52
C TYR A 307 13.19 -6.75 5.95
N ASN A 308 12.80 -7.88 5.35
CA ASN A 308 13.20 -9.19 5.82
C ASN A 308 14.67 -9.52 5.53
N GLU A 309 15.27 -10.38 6.36
CA GLU A 309 16.60 -10.94 6.14
C GLU A 309 17.71 -9.88 6.02
N VAL A 310 17.55 -8.74 6.68
CA VAL A 310 18.56 -7.68 6.75
C VAL A 310 19.53 -7.96 7.90
N TYR A 311 20.81 -7.77 7.63
CA TYR A 311 21.88 -7.78 8.63
C TYR A 311 22.40 -6.36 8.88
N ILE A 312 22.41 -5.93 10.14
CA ILE A 312 22.92 -4.62 10.58
C ILE A 312 24.01 -4.85 11.62
N SER A 313 25.26 -4.47 11.28
CA SER A 313 26.43 -4.65 12.11
C SER A 313 26.52 -3.60 13.21
N ASN A 314 27.61 -3.64 14.03
CA ASN A 314 27.78 -2.78 15.21
C ASN A 314 27.86 -1.28 14.88
N ASN A 315 27.40 -0.43 15.78
CA ASN A 315 27.51 1.03 15.74
C ASN A 315 26.83 1.69 14.52
N VAL A 316 25.91 1.01 13.85
CA VAL A 316 25.19 1.55 12.68
C VAL A 316 24.08 2.50 13.13
N LYS A 317 23.88 3.60 12.39
CA LYS A 317 22.80 4.56 12.62
C LYS A 317 21.95 4.73 11.37
N ILE A 318 20.63 4.52 11.49
CA ILE A 318 19.67 4.62 10.39
C ILE A 318 18.52 5.53 10.82
N GLU A 319 18.32 6.61 10.08
CA GLU A 319 17.26 7.59 10.31
C GLU A 319 16.61 7.99 8.97
N ASN A 320 15.27 8.03 8.91
CA ASN A 320 14.51 8.38 7.72
C ASN A 320 14.94 7.55 6.48
N ALA A 321 14.79 6.22 6.57
CA ALA A 321 15.28 5.30 5.56
C ALA A 321 14.34 4.12 5.30
N ILE A 322 14.49 3.51 4.13
CA ILE A 322 13.87 2.23 3.77
C ILE A 322 14.96 1.28 3.30
N ILE A 323 15.13 0.18 4.00
CA ILE A 323 16.10 -0.87 3.71
C ILE A 323 15.34 -2.11 3.27
N ALA A 324 15.45 -2.48 2.01
CA ALA A 324 14.75 -3.64 1.45
C ALA A 324 15.43 -4.97 1.84
N ASP A 325 14.81 -6.07 1.42
CA ASP A 325 15.21 -7.42 1.82
C ASP A 325 16.66 -7.77 1.50
N ASN A 326 17.27 -8.63 2.33
CA ASN A 326 18.61 -9.19 2.10
C ASN A 326 19.73 -8.15 2.01
N CYS A 327 19.58 -6.97 2.61
CA CYS A 327 20.65 -5.99 2.69
C CYS A 327 21.64 -6.32 3.81
N ASN A 328 22.90 -5.93 3.59
CA ASN A 328 23.99 -6.14 4.54
C ASN A 328 24.65 -4.78 4.84
N ILE A 329 24.53 -4.31 6.07
CA ILE A 329 25.05 -3.02 6.49
C ILE A 329 26.19 -3.26 7.50
N ARG A 330 27.41 -2.96 7.07
CA ARG A 330 28.63 -3.18 7.83
C ARG A 330 28.81 -2.13 8.93
N GLU A 331 29.86 -2.31 9.74
CA GLU A 331 30.12 -1.50 10.94
C GLU A 331 30.24 0.00 10.69
N ASN A 332 29.78 0.79 11.65
CA ASN A 332 29.85 2.24 11.72
C ASN A 332 29.14 2.96 10.54
N GLY A 333 28.28 2.27 9.82
CA GLY A 333 27.50 2.86 8.74
C GLY A 333 26.51 3.92 9.24
N ILE A 334 26.39 5.04 8.53
CA ILE A 334 25.41 6.08 8.83
C ILE A 334 24.52 6.28 7.62
N MET A 335 23.22 6.05 7.77
CA MET A 335 22.22 6.33 6.77
C MET A 335 21.24 7.35 7.32
N LYS A 336 21.20 8.52 6.70
CA LYS A 336 20.37 9.62 7.17
C LYS A 336 19.62 10.31 6.04
N GLY A 337 18.31 10.12 6.02
CA GLY A 337 17.39 10.94 5.26
C GLY A 337 16.98 12.21 6.02
N ASN A 338 16.13 13.00 5.38
CA ASN A 338 15.46 14.14 6.00
C ASN A 338 13.94 14.00 5.80
N ASN A 339 13.14 14.97 6.24
CA ASN A 339 11.68 14.87 6.35
C ASN A 339 10.99 14.09 5.21
N GLU A 340 11.19 14.49 3.95
CA GLU A 340 10.53 13.87 2.80
C GLU A 340 11.49 13.07 1.90
N ASN A 341 12.80 13.30 2.05
CA ASN A 341 13.83 12.68 1.23
C ASN A 341 14.55 11.60 2.03
N LEU A 342 14.30 10.36 1.68
CA LEU A 342 14.77 9.18 2.40
C LEU A 342 16.07 8.64 1.81
N VAL A 343 16.79 7.87 2.62
CA VAL A 343 17.77 6.91 2.09
C VAL A 343 17.05 5.61 1.78
N ILE A 344 17.18 5.11 0.55
CA ILE A 344 16.46 3.92 0.07
C ILE A 344 17.48 2.92 -0.46
N LEU A 345 17.60 1.78 0.20
CA LEU A 345 18.36 0.65 -0.31
C LEU A 345 17.39 -0.38 -0.88
N SER A 346 17.60 -0.76 -2.14
CA SER A 346 16.89 -1.88 -2.75
C SER A 346 17.44 -3.22 -2.23
N SER A 347 16.79 -4.32 -2.59
CA SER A 347 17.19 -5.64 -2.09
C SER A 347 18.62 -6.03 -2.51
N PHE A 348 19.28 -6.81 -1.66
CA PHE A 348 20.64 -7.34 -1.87
C PHE A 348 21.73 -6.25 -1.99
N VAL A 349 21.56 -5.10 -1.34
CA VAL A 349 22.58 -4.06 -1.26
C VAL A 349 23.53 -4.37 -0.09
N GLU A 350 24.83 -4.25 -0.33
CA GLU A 350 25.85 -4.26 0.71
C GLU A 350 26.46 -2.87 0.88
N VAL A 351 26.46 -2.35 2.11
CA VAL A 351 27.13 -1.10 2.51
C VAL A 351 28.36 -1.46 3.33
N LEU A 352 29.55 -1.09 2.86
CA LEU A 352 30.80 -1.41 3.53
C LEU A 352 30.99 -0.57 4.81
N ASN A 353 32.06 -0.88 5.58
CA ASN A 353 32.33 -0.23 6.88
C ASN A 353 32.55 1.26 6.74
N ASP A 354 32.21 2.02 7.79
CA ASP A 354 32.52 3.43 8.00
C ASP A 354 31.90 4.40 6.98
N LEU A 355 30.90 3.97 6.19
CA LEU A 355 30.29 4.76 5.13
C LEU A 355 29.12 5.62 5.59
N LYS A 356 28.93 6.75 4.91
CA LYS A 356 27.84 7.69 5.15
C LYS A 356 27.00 7.87 3.89
N LEU A 357 25.72 7.51 3.98
CA LEU A 357 24.70 7.72 2.96
C LEU A 357 23.75 8.80 3.47
N ILE A 358 23.89 10.01 2.96
CA ILE A 358 23.10 11.17 3.41
C ILE A 358 22.22 11.66 2.27
N ALA A 359 20.90 11.60 2.42
CA ALA A 359 20.01 12.12 1.39
C ALA A 359 20.08 13.64 1.30
N PRO A 360 20.25 14.21 0.08
CA PRO A 360 20.19 15.66 -0.12
C PRO A 360 18.81 16.23 0.28
N ASN A 361 18.73 17.55 0.47
CA ASN A 361 17.49 18.21 0.87
C ASN A 361 16.39 18.24 -0.21
N THR A 362 16.74 17.92 -1.44
CA THR A 362 15.84 18.07 -2.61
C THR A 362 15.35 16.75 -3.20
N ILE A 363 16.02 15.63 -2.86
CA ILE A 363 15.74 14.33 -3.49
C ILE A 363 16.16 13.19 -2.56
N SER A 364 15.45 12.07 -2.59
CA SER A 364 15.85 10.85 -1.89
C SER A 364 17.10 10.24 -2.51
N LEU A 365 17.98 9.73 -1.65
CA LEU A 365 19.14 8.95 -2.06
C LEU A 365 18.73 7.50 -2.27
N SER A 366 18.96 6.95 -3.46
CA SER A 366 18.55 5.60 -3.81
C SER A 366 19.72 4.76 -4.29
N VAL A 367 19.85 3.55 -3.76
CA VAL A 367 20.83 2.54 -4.20
C VAL A 367 20.08 1.37 -4.83
N CYS A 368 20.50 0.97 -6.03
CA CYS A 368 19.87 -0.11 -6.80
C CYS A 368 20.21 -1.49 -6.21
N HIS A 369 19.43 -2.50 -6.60
CA HIS A 369 19.62 -3.88 -6.13
C HIS A 369 20.95 -4.48 -6.58
N HIS A 370 21.51 -5.37 -5.77
CA HIS A 370 22.80 -6.03 -5.98
C HIS A 370 24.02 -5.09 -6.05
N GLU A 371 23.89 -3.85 -5.59
CA GLU A 371 25.03 -2.92 -5.51
C GLU A 371 25.82 -3.09 -4.21
N VAL A 372 27.14 -2.84 -4.31
CA VAL A 372 28.03 -2.71 -3.17
C VAL A 372 28.48 -1.26 -3.06
N VAL A 373 28.03 -0.58 -2.01
CA VAL A 373 28.41 0.81 -1.72
C VAL A 373 29.81 0.81 -1.10
N LYS A 374 30.76 1.47 -1.77
CA LYS A 374 32.19 1.50 -1.42
C LYS A 374 32.71 2.86 -0.99
N GLU A 375 31.89 3.89 -1.13
CA GLU A 375 32.22 5.28 -0.81
C GLU A 375 31.02 6.04 -0.26
N ASP A 376 31.28 7.16 0.42
CA ASP A 376 30.22 8.03 0.93
C ASP A 376 29.34 8.57 -0.20
N MET A 377 28.03 8.62 0.05
CA MET A 377 27.05 9.21 -0.86
C MET A 377 26.33 10.38 -0.17
N LYS A 378 26.30 11.54 -0.83
CA LYS A 378 25.70 12.77 -0.28
C LYS A 378 24.85 13.48 -1.33
#